data_a3da40bd57df3302a4b4ffb86795e78a
#
_entry.id   a3da40bd57df3302a4b4ffb86795e78a
#
_cell.length_a   1.000
_cell.length_b   1.000
_cell.length_c   1.000
_cell.angle_alpha   90.00
_cell.angle_beta   90.00
_cell.angle_gamma   90.00
#
_symmetry.space_group_name_H-M   'P 1'
#
loop_
_entity.id
_entity.type
_entity.pdbx_description
1 polymer ?
#
loop_
_entity_poly.entity_id
_entity_poly.type
_entity_poly.pdbx_seq_one_letter_code
_entity_poly.pdbx_strand_id
1 'polypeptide(L)'
;MDKKDKKDKEDKMDKIKEYLEELVAKNNTEAFIKDDPVQFPHRYSDKRDIEIVSFLVATIAWGNRKMILNNANKMLEIMGKSPYDYVMSGGWEHLDPDKCVHRTFFNRDLQYYCNGIRRINRIRRINTLEDVFYNEEHDVWRGIQNFRDLMAEANGCTSKHISNPCCDAPMKGSACKRLHMALRWLVRNDGIVDLGIWKKFNPKDLMIPLDVHVARVSRDLGLIERKSNDRQTVELLTKKLREFDGEDPVKYDFALFGVEVMN
;
A
#
# COMPACT_ATOMS: atom_id res chain seq x y z
N MET A 1 37.40 -6.25 11.00
CA MET A 1 36.94 -4.94 10.53
C MET A 1 37.57 -3.90 11.43
N ASP A 2 38.39 -3.04 10.86
CA ASP A 2 39.15 -2.03 11.61
C ASP A 2 38.18 -0.97 12.18
N LYS A 3 38.54 -0.34 13.32
CA LYS A 3 37.75 0.73 13.93
C LYS A 3 37.51 1.91 12.96
N LYS A 4 38.43 2.14 12.05
CA LYS A 4 38.34 3.16 11.01
C LYS A 4 37.24 2.81 9.98
N ASP A 5 37.23 1.56 9.50
CA ASP A 5 36.20 1.08 8.53
C ASP A 5 34.79 1.15 9.11
N LYS A 6 34.64 0.89 10.41
CA LYS A 6 33.35 0.99 11.11
C LYS A 6 32.87 2.43 11.20
N LYS A 7 33.75 3.36 11.54
CA LYS A 7 33.44 4.79 11.63
C LYS A 7 33.07 5.37 10.27
N ASP A 8 33.85 5.05 9.23
CA ASP A 8 33.57 5.52 7.86
C ASP A 8 32.20 5.02 7.33
N LYS A 9 31.79 3.81 7.75
CA LYS A 9 30.49 3.25 7.43
C LYS A 9 29.36 3.94 8.19
N GLU A 10 29.52 4.24 9.45
CA GLU A 10 28.57 5.00 10.28
C GLU A 10 28.38 6.41 9.71
N ASP A 11 29.47 7.16 9.45
CA ASP A 11 29.43 8.50 8.87
C ASP A 11 28.73 8.53 7.49
N LYS A 12 28.90 7.48 6.68
CA LYS A 12 28.18 7.33 5.40
C LYS A 12 26.68 7.15 5.60
N MET A 13 26.29 6.33 6.58
CA MET A 13 24.88 6.06 6.84
C MET A 13 24.15 7.27 7.41
N ASP A 14 24.82 8.05 8.25
CA ASP A 14 24.27 9.30 8.78
C ASP A 14 24.00 10.32 7.66
N LYS A 15 24.92 10.48 6.72
CA LYS A 15 24.70 11.33 5.52
C LYS A 15 23.54 10.86 4.66
N ILE A 16 23.34 9.55 4.50
CA ILE A 16 22.20 9.00 3.76
C ILE A 16 20.89 9.30 4.49
N LYS A 17 20.89 9.15 5.83
CA LYS A 17 19.73 9.50 6.65
C LYS A 17 19.36 10.97 6.49
N GLU A 18 20.31 11.90 6.66
CA GLU A 18 20.09 13.34 6.49
C GLU A 18 19.51 13.65 5.10
N TYR A 19 20.09 13.10 4.05
CA TYR A 19 19.59 13.25 2.68
C TYR A 19 18.15 12.74 2.50
N LEU A 20 17.82 11.60 3.09
CA LEU A 20 16.47 11.06 3.02
C LEU A 20 15.47 11.90 3.83
N GLU A 21 15.86 12.44 5.00
CA GLU A 21 15.01 13.36 5.78
C GLU A 21 14.69 14.65 5.00
N GLU A 22 15.69 15.23 4.33
CA GLU A 22 15.48 16.40 3.47
C GLU A 22 14.47 16.09 2.34
N LEU A 23 14.60 14.92 1.71
CA LEU A 23 13.68 14.50 0.65
C LEU A 23 12.27 14.19 1.18
N VAL A 24 12.14 13.62 2.38
CA VAL A 24 10.83 13.46 3.04
C VAL A 24 10.18 14.81 3.23
N ALA A 25 10.90 15.77 3.83
CA ALA A 25 10.36 17.12 4.06
C ALA A 25 9.95 17.84 2.76
N LYS A 26 10.68 17.59 1.66
CA LYS A 26 10.40 18.18 0.35
C LYS A 26 9.18 17.57 -0.33
N ASN A 27 8.98 16.25 -0.20
CA ASN A 27 7.99 15.50 -0.98
C ASN A 27 6.70 15.21 -0.20
N ASN A 28 6.76 15.10 1.13
CA ASN A 28 5.60 14.88 1.98
C ASN A 28 4.82 16.19 2.20
N THR A 29 4.09 16.63 1.19
CA THR A 29 3.41 17.93 1.15
C THR A 29 1.99 17.79 0.59
N GLU A 30 1.11 18.75 0.85
CA GLU A 30 -0.23 18.80 0.25
C GLU A 30 -0.20 18.82 -1.28
N ALA A 31 0.87 19.40 -1.87
CA ALA A 31 1.03 19.40 -3.33
C ALA A 31 1.19 17.99 -3.91
N PHE A 32 1.79 17.07 -3.15
CA PHE A 32 1.93 15.66 -3.55
C PHE A 32 0.56 14.99 -3.79
N ILE A 33 -0.44 15.32 -2.96
CA ILE A 33 -1.77 14.70 -3.02
C ILE A 33 -2.41 14.87 -4.39
N LYS A 34 -2.27 16.05 -5.01
CA LYS A 34 -2.96 16.40 -6.27
C LYS A 34 -2.62 15.47 -7.42
N ASP A 35 -1.38 15.00 -7.46
CA ASP A 35 -0.86 14.21 -8.58
C ASP A 35 -0.66 12.73 -8.21
N ASP A 36 -1.08 12.30 -7.03
CA ASP A 36 -0.94 10.93 -6.55
C ASP A 36 -2.31 10.25 -6.36
N PRO A 37 -2.38 8.92 -6.54
CA PRO A 37 -3.60 8.16 -6.27
C PRO A 37 -4.18 8.32 -4.86
N VAL A 38 -3.39 8.73 -3.87
CA VAL A 38 -3.88 9.04 -2.52
C VAL A 38 -4.93 10.15 -2.49
N GLN A 39 -4.99 10.99 -3.53
CA GLN A 39 -6.03 12.03 -3.66
C GLN A 39 -7.46 11.49 -3.57
N PHE A 40 -7.68 10.24 -3.99
CA PHE A 40 -9.02 9.67 -4.07
C PHE A 40 -9.61 9.35 -2.70
N PRO A 41 -8.93 8.63 -1.79
CA PRO A 41 -9.47 8.45 -0.44
C PRO A 41 -9.65 9.76 0.34
N HIS A 42 -8.88 10.82 0.04
CA HIS A 42 -9.10 12.15 0.63
C HIS A 42 -10.44 12.80 0.27
N ARG A 43 -11.16 12.29 -0.73
CA ARG A 43 -12.49 12.82 -1.13
C ARG A 43 -13.62 12.37 -0.21
N TYR A 44 -13.35 11.45 0.72
CA TYR A 44 -14.35 10.81 1.57
C TYR A 44 -14.08 11.09 3.04
N SER A 45 -15.13 11.02 3.86
CA SER A 45 -15.06 11.22 5.31
C SER A 45 -15.52 10.00 6.11
N ASP A 46 -16.35 9.11 5.53
CA ASP A 46 -16.70 7.84 6.17
C ASP A 46 -15.52 6.88 6.10
N LYS A 47 -15.15 6.30 7.23
CA LYS A 47 -14.02 5.36 7.33
C LYS A 47 -14.13 4.21 6.33
N ARG A 48 -15.33 3.66 6.15
CA ARG A 48 -15.57 2.50 5.29
C ARG A 48 -15.42 2.86 3.81
N ASP A 49 -15.85 4.06 3.40
CA ASP A 49 -15.63 4.58 2.06
C ASP A 49 -14.14 4.79 1.80
N ILE A 50 -13.42 5.41 2.74
CA ILE A 50 -11.97 5.63 2.65
C ILE A 50 -11.22 4.30 2.51
N GLU A 51 -11.57 3.28 3.30
CA GLU A 51 -10.97 1.95 3.24
C GLU A 51 -11.16 1.30 1.86
N ILE A 52 -12.40 1.24 1.37
CA ILE A 52 -12.73 0.64 0.06
C ILE A 52 -11.99 1.36 -1.06
N VAL A 53 -12.02 2.69 -1.06
CA VAL A 53 -11.36 3.52 -2.06
C VAL A 53 -9.85 3.33 -2.02
N SER A 54 -9.24 3.31 -0.83
CA SER A 54 -7.79 3.10 -0.67
C SER A 54 -7.34 1.78 -1.29
N PHE A 55 -8.03 0.68 -1.00
CA PHE A 55 -7.66 -0.64 -1.54
C PHE A 55 -7.93 -0.76 -3.04
N LEU A 56 -9.05 -0.25 -3.54
CA LEU A 56 -9.37 -0.30 -4.98
C LEU A 56 -8.41 0.56 -5.79
N VAL A 57 -8.15 1.78 -5.36
CA VAL A 57 -7.26 2.72 -6.06
C VAL A 57 -5.81 2.23 -6.00
N ALA A 58 -5.34 1.76 -4.84
CA ALA A 58 -4.02 1.15 -4.74
C ALA A 58 -3.89 -0.09 -5.64
N THR A 59 -4.96 -0.90 -5.76
CA THR A 59 -4.97 -2.09 -6.61
C THR A 59 -4.74 -1.75 -8.08
N ILE A 60 -5.24 -0.64 -8.59
CA ILE A 60 -5.03 -0.22 -9.98
C ILE A 60 -3.83 0.74 -10.16
N ALA A 61 -3.09 1.07 -9.09
CA ALA A 61 -1.96 1.99 -9.14
C ALA A 61 -0.70 1.35 -9.73
N TRP A 62 -0.74 1.01 -11.03
CA TRP A 62 0.43 0.59 -11.81
C TRP A 62 0.37 1.08 -13.27
N GLY A 63 1.53 1.42 -13.81
CA GLY A 63 1.67 1.97 -15.17
C GLY A 63 1.72 3.49 -15.19
N ASN A 64 1.19 4.11 -16.23
CA ASN A 64 1.22 5.56 -16.39
C ASN A 64 0.32 6.28 -15.39
N ARG A 65 0.86 7.26 -14.66
CA ARG A 65 0.17 8.01 -13.60
C ARG A 65 -1.12 8.67 -14.08
N LYS A 66 -1.10 9.38 -15.20
CA LYS A 66 -2.29 10.03 -15.76
C LYS A 66 -3.41 9.03 -16.07
N MET A 67 -3.03 7.84 -16.59
CA MET A 67 -3.99 6.76 -16.85
C MET A 67 -4.57 6.21 -15.54
N ILE A 68 -3.74 6.03 -14.50
CA ILE A 68 -4.20 5.59 -13.17
C ILE A 68 -5.24 6.55 -12.63
N LEU A 69 -4.93 7.85 -12.59
CA LEU A 69 -5.84 8.88 -12.07
C LEU A 69 -7.16 8.92 -12.85
N ASN A 70 -7.11 8.91 -14.18
CA ASN A 70 -8.31 8.91 -14.99
C ASN A 70 -9.18 7.67 -14.78
N ASN A 71 -8.57 6.50 -14.68
CA ASN A 71 -9.32 5.24 -14.51
C ASN A 71 -9.85 5.08 -13.09
N ALA A 72 -9.09 5.52 -12.08
CA ALA A 72 -9.58 5.59 -10.69
C ALA A 72 -10.81 6.51 -10.61
N ASN A 73 -10.75 7.70 -11.22
CA ASN A 73 -11.88 8.62 -11.24
C ASN A 73 -13.13 7.97 -11.87
N LYS A 74 -13.00 7.37 -13.06
CA LYS A 74 -14.12 6.67 -13.73
C LYS A 74 -14.68 5.52 -12.90
N MET A 75 -13.82 4.75 -12.24
CA MET A 75 -14.24 3.66 -11.36
C MET A 75 -15.06 4.19 -10.17
N LEU A 76 -14.62 5.30 -9.55
CA LEU A 76 -15.31 5.89 -8.41
C LEU A 76 -16.59 6.64 -8.82
N GLU A 77 -16.65 7.22 -10.03
CA GLU A 77 -17.90 7.78 -10.59
C GLU A 77 -19.03 6.74 -10.66
N ILE A 78 -18.69 5.50 -11.02
CA ILE A 78 -19.68 4.38 -11.04
C ILE A 78 -20.14 4.05 -9.62
N MET A 79 -19.25 4.15 -8.62
CA MET A 79 -19.59 3.85 -7.23
C MET A 79 -20.38 4.98 -6.54
N GLY A 80 -20.37 6.19 -7.12
CA GLY A 80 -21.13 7.33 -6.62
C GLY A 80 -20.55 7.96 -5.35
N LYS A 81 -21.42 8.53 -4.52
CA LYS A 81 -21.03 9.30 -3.35
C LYS A 81 -20.58 8.44 -2.15
N SER A 82 -21.10 7.23 -2.04
CA SER A 82 -20.74 6.27 -0.99
C SER A 82 -20.34 4.93 -1.61
N PRO A 83 -19.05 4.69 -1.81
CA PRO A 83 -18.52 3.40 -2.23
C PRO A 83 -18.97 2.23 -1.34
N TYR A 84 -19.10 2.47 -0.05
CA TYR A 84 -19.60 1.45 0.88
C TYR A 84 -21.06 1.06 0.57
N ASP A 85 -21.95 2.04 0.41
CA ASP A 85 -23.35 1.76 0.07
C ASP A 85 -23.48 1.08 -1.29
N TYR A 86 -22.68 1.50 -2.28
CA TYR A 86 -22.61 0.85 -3.58
C TYR A 86 -22.23 -0.63 -3.46
N VAL A 87 -21.22 -0.96 -2.64
CA VAL A 87 -20.77 -2.33 -2.39
C VAL A 87 -21.88 -3.11 -1.67
N MET A 88 -22.47 -2.56 -0.61
CA MET A 88 -23.47 -3.25 0.23
C MET A 88 -24.81 -3.47 -0.48
N SER A 89 -25.25 -2.53 -1.33
CA SER A 89 -26.49 -2.64 -2.10
C SER A 89 -26.39 -3.61 -3.29
N GLY A 90 -25.16 -3.90 -3.76
CA GLY A 90 -24.96 -4.74 -4.95
C GLY A 90 -25.00 -3.97 -6.27
N GLY A 91 -24.73 -2.65 -6.24
CA GLY A 91 -24.70 -1.81 -7.44
C GLY A 91 -23.74 -2.28 -8.53
N TRP A 92 -22.77 -3.10 -8.16
CA TRP A 92 -21.74 -3.69 -9.03
C TRP A 92 -22.22 -4.98 -9.77
N GLU A 93 -23.31 -5.60 -9.36
CA GLU A 93 -23.76 -6.90 -9.91
C GLU A 93 -24.13 -6.83 -11.40
N HIS A 94 -24.55 -5.66 -11.86
CA HIS A 94 -24.98 -5.41 -13.24
C HIS A 94 -23.85 -4.92 -14.17
N LEU A 95 -22.64 -4.81 -13.67
CA LEU A 95 -21.51 -4.40 -14.50
C LEU A 95 -21.19 -5.48 -15.53
N ASP A 96 -20.96 -5.07 -16.79
CA ASP A 96 -20.42 -5.96 -17.82
C ASP A 96 -19.02 -6.47 -17.37
N PRO A 97 -18.87 -7.77 -17.09
CA PRO A 97 -17.62 -8.32 -16.50
C PRO A 97 -16.40 -8.15 -17.40
N ASP A 98 -16.59 -8.06 -18.71
CA ASP A 98 -15.50 -7.99 -19.69
C ASP A 98 -15.08 -6.57 -20.03
N LYS A 99 -15.78 -5.57 -19.51
CA LYS A 99 -15.36 -4.16 -19.67
C LYS A 99 -14.10 -3.87 -18.86
N CYS A 100 -13.10 -3.34 -19.55
CA CYS A 100 -11.84 -2.94 -18.95
C CYS A 100 -12.01 -1.70 -18.06
N VAL A 101 -11.50 -1.78 -16.82
CA VAL A 101 -11.39 -0.65 -15.89
C VAL A 101 -9.99 -0.04 -16.01
N HIS A 102 -8.94 -0.87 -15.88
CA HIS A 102 -7.56 -0.42 -15.97
C HIS A 102 -6.64 -1.55 -16.43
N ARG A 103 -6.11 -1.49 -17.67
CA ARG A 103 -5.16 -2.48 -18.20
C ARG A 103 -5.72 -3.92 -18.10
N THR A 104 -5.17 -4.73 -17.18
CA THR A 104 -5.61 -6.10 -16.93
C THR A 104 -6.61 -6.24 -15.79
N PHE A 105 -7.09 -5.13 -15.23
CA PHE A 105 -8.16 -5.07 -14.24
C PHE A 105 -9.48 -4.74 -14.94
N PHE A 106 -10.44 -5.65 -14.88
CA PHE A 106 -11.74 -5.57 -15.54
C PHE A 106 -12.87 -5.42 -14.51
N ASN A 107 -14.10 -5.19 -14.96
CA ASN A 107 -15.24 -5.13 -14.06
C ASN A 107 -15.43 -6.43 -13.26
N ARG A 108 -15.12 -7.62 -13.81
CA ARG A 108 -15.12 -8.88 -13.04
C ARG A 108 -14.16 -8.85 -11.84
N ASP A 109 -13.05 -8.14 -11.97
CA ASP A 109 -12.11 -7.96 -10.86
C ASP A 109 -12.67 -6.97 -9.82
N LEU A 110 -13.34 -5.90 -10.26
CA LEU A 110 -14.08 -4.99 -9.37
C LEU A 110 -15.22 -5.73 -8.66
N GLN A 111 -15.99 -6.55 -9.38
CA GLN A 111 -17.04 -7.40 -8.81
C GLN A 111 -16.49 -8.36 -7.76
N TYR A 112 -15.31 -8.94 -8.00
CA TYR A 112 -14.61 -9.77 -7.02
C TYR A 112 -14.33 -9.02 -5.71
N TYR A 113 -13.83 -7.80 -5.80
CA TYR A 113 -13.58 -6.96 -4.61
C TYR A 113 -14.88 -6.60 -3.90
N CYS A 114 -15.88 -6.13 -4.62
CA CYS A 114 -17.17 -5.74 -4.05
C CYS A 114 -17.89 -6.92 -3.38
N ASN A 115 -17.96 -8.07 -4.05
CA ASN A 115 -18.56 -9.28 -3.49
C ASN A 115 -17.81 -9.76 -2.23
N GLY A 116 -16.48 -9.78 -2.29
CA GLY A 116 -15.66 -10.18 -1.16
C GLY A 116 -15.92 -9.30 0.07
N ILE A 117 -15.81 -7.98 -0.08
CA ILE A 117 -16.04 -7.02 1.01
C ILE A 117 -17.47 -7.14 1.56
N ARG A 118 -18.51 -7.22 0.69
CA ARG A 118 -19.89 -7.40 1.11
C ARG A 118 -20.11 -8.69 1.90
N ARG A 119 -19.52 -9.80 1.45
CA ARG A 119 -19.67 -11.09 2.14
C ARG A 119 -18.92 -11.14 3.46
N ILE A 120 -17.72 -10.58 3.54
CA ILE A 120 -16.97 -10.43 4.79
C ILE A 120 -17.81 -9.64 5.80
N ASN A 121 -18.36 -8.50 5.40
CA ASN A 121 -19.21 -7.68 6.25
C ASN A 121 -20.46 -8.45 6.75
N ARG A 122 -21.22 -9.08 5.84
CA ARG A 122 -22.50 -9.74 6.16
C ARG A 122 -22.33 -11.04 6.96
N ILE A 123 -21.33 -11.87 6.59
CA ILE A 123 -21.19 -13.22 7.15
C ILE A 123 -20.34 -13.17 8.42
N ARG A 124 -19.22 -12.44 8.38
CA ARG A 124 -18.28 -12.35 9.51
C ARG A 124 -18.63 -11.23 10.48
N ARG A 125 -19.60 -10.35 10.13
CA ARG A 125 -19.99 -9.14 10.87
C ARG A 125 -18.80 -8.21 11.13
N ILE A 126 -17.84 -8.18 10.21
CA ILE A 126 -16.68 -7.30 10.23
C ILE A 126 -17.04 -6.02 9.49
N ASN A 127 -17.09 -4.89 10.20
CA ASN A 127 -17.59 -3.64 9.67
C ASN A 127 -16.51 -2.78 9.01
N THR A 128 -15.24 -3.01 9.33
CA THR A 128 -14.10 -2.25 8.79
C THR A 128 -13.04 -3.20 8.24
N LEU A 129 -12.30 -2.76 7.21
CA LEU A 129 -11.19 -3.56 6.70
C LEU A 129 -10.01 -3.58 7.69
N GLU A 130 -9.90 -2.59 8.57
CA GLU A 130 -8.93 -2.62 9.67
C GLU A 130 -9.06 -3.89 10.51
N ASP A 131 -10.30 -4.31 10.81
CA ASP A 131 -10.56 -5.54 11.60
C ASP A 131 -10.18 -6.81 10.83
N VAL A 132 -10.22 -6.78 9.50
CA VAL A 132 -9.76 -7.89 8.65
C VAL A 132 -8.25 -8.06 8.73
N PHE A 133 -7.51 -6.95 8.76
CA PHE A 133 -6.05 -6.97 8.79
C PHE A 133 -5.47 -7.16 10.19
N TYR A 134 -6.21 -6.74 11.21
CA TYR A 134 -5.70 -6.77 12.59
C TYR A 134 -5.43 -8.19 13.10
N ASN A 135 -4.31 -8.33 13.79
CA ASN A 135 -3.91 -9.50 14.57
C ASN A 135 -3.10 -9.01 15.79
N GLU A 136 -3.07 -9.81 16.86
CA GLU A 136 -2.45 -9.44 18.13
C GLU A 136 -0.94 -9.18 18.03
N GLU A 137 -0.27 -9.79 17.05
CA GLU A 137 1.16 -9.59 16.79
C GLU A 137 1.45 -8.29 16.02
N HIS A 138 0.43 -7.55 15.57
CA HIS A 138 0.56 -6.39 14.68
C HIS A 138 1.37 -6.70 13.41
N ASP A 139 1.34 -7.95 12.95
CA ASP A 139 2.04 -8.40 11.75
C ASP A 139 1.22 -8.07 10.50
N VAL A 140 1.66 -7.07 9.76
CA VAL A 140 0.99 -6.64 8.51
C VAL A 140 1.01 -7.70 7.42
N TRP A 141 1.99 -8.61 7.39
CA TRP A 141 2.03 -9.72 6.45
C TRP A 141 0.90 -10.73 6.71
N ARG A 142 0.67 -11.05 7.99
CA ARG A 142 -0.48 -11.88 8.40
C ARG A 142 -1.81 -11.19 8.10
N GLY A 143 -1.89 -9.88 8.31
CA GLY A 143 -3.06 -9.08 7.94
C GLY A 143 -3.35 -9.16 6.44
N ILE A 144 -2.33 -9.02 5.59
CA ILE A 144 -2.46 -9.17 4.12
C ILE A 144 -2.89 -10.60 3.76
N GLN A 145 -2.33 -11.61 4.41
CA GLN A 145 -2.71 -13.01 4.17
C GLN A 145 -4.18 -13.24 4.54
N ASN A 146 -4.60 -12.79 5.72
CA ASN A 146 -5.98 -12.94 6.17
C ASN A 146 -6.99 -12.24 5.22
N PHE A 147 -6.68 -11.01 4.79
CA PHE A 147 -7.49 -10.32 3.78
C PHE A 147 -7.61 -11.13 2.50
N ARG A 148 -6.48 -11.65 1.99
CA ARG A 148 -6.45 -12.47 0.78
C ARG A 148 -7.31 -13.73 0.92
N ASP A 149 -7.21 -14.43 2.04
CA ASP A 149 -7.89 -15.70 2.29
C ASP A 149 -9.40 -15.50 2.46
N LEU A 150 -9.82 -14.48 3.21
CA LEU A 150 -11.22 -14.10 3.34
C LEU A 150 -11.85 -13.67 2.00
N MET A 151 -11.11 -12.92 1.18
CA MET A 151 -11.55 -12.55 -0.16
C MET A 151 -11.68 -13.78 -1.07
N ALA A 152 -10.78 -14.74 -0.97
CA ALA A 152 -10.83 -15.99 -1.71
C ALA A 152 -11.99 -16.90 -1.24
N GLU A 153 -12.18 -17.04 0.07
CA GLU A 153 -13.34 -17.76 0.66
C GLU A 153 -14.66 -17.16 0.18
N ALA A 154 -14.78 -15.84 0.23
CA ALA A 154 -15.99 -15.14 -0.18
C ALA A 154 -16.33 -15.32 -1.67
N ASN A 155 -15.34 -15.49 -2.53
CA ASN A 155 -15.50 -15.58 -3.98
C ASN A 155 -15.33 -17.02 -4.54
N GLY A 156 -14.91 -17.99 -3.71
CA GLY A 156 -14.60 -19.35 -4.14
C GLY A 156 -13.33 -19.49 -4.98
N CYS A 157 -12.56 -18.41 -5.14
CA CYS A 157 -11.30 -18.40 -5.91
C CYS A 157 -10.40 -17.25 -5.48
N THR A 158 -9.10 -17.34 -5.78
CA THR A 158 -8.13 -16.28 -5.55
C THR A 158 -8.11 -15.27 -6.70
N SER A 159 -7.77 -14.00 -6.40
CA SER A 159 -7.53 -12.97 -7.42
C SER A 159 -6.03 -12.76 -7.64
N LYS A 160 -5.62 -12.62 -8.90
CA LYS A 160 -4.26 -12.20 -9.28
C LYS A 160 -3.94 -10.75 -8.88
N HIS A 161 -4.96 -9.96 -8.57
CA HIS A 161 -4.81 -8.56 -8.18
C HIS A 161 -4.59 -8.37 -6.67
N ILE A 162 -4.78 -9.42 -5.86
CA ILE A 162 -4.41 -9.45 -4.45
C ILE A 162 -3.12 -10.26 -4.34
N SER A 163 -2.02 -9.57 -4.08
CA SER A 163 -0.68 -10.16 -3.99
C SER A 163 -0.61 -11.18 -2.84
N ASN A 164 0.16 -12.25 -3.05
CA ASN A 164 0.34 -13.31 -2.05
C ASN A 164 1.59 -13.04 -1.20
N PRO A 165 1.46 -12.78 0.11
CA PRO A 165 2.60 -12.63 1.02
C PRO A 165 3.29 -13.96 1.34
N CYS A 166 2.65 -15.10 1.07
CA CYS A 166 3.14 -16.46 1.37
C CYS A 166 3.62 -16.60 2.82
N CYS A 167 2.76 -16.36 3.81
CA CYS A 167 3.16 -16.38 5.22
C CYS A 167 3.75 -17.72 5.68
N ASP A 168 3.29 -18.84 5.10
CA ASP A 168 3.82 -20.17 5.38
C ASP A 168 5.17 -20.45 4.70
N ALA A 169 5.52 -19.69 3.66
CA ALA A 169 6.78 -19.79 2.93
C ALA A 169 7.30 -18.41 2.52
N PRO A 170 7.77 -17.56 3.47
CA PRO A 170 8.11 -16.15 3.22
C PRO A 170 9.12 -15.94 2.08
N MET A 171 10.02 -16.92 1.85
CA MET A 171 10.99 -16.90 0.75
C MET A 171 10.34 -16.84 -0.63
N LYS A 172 9.07 -17.21 -0.76
CA LYS A 172 8.29 -17.20 -2.00
C LYS A 172 7.29 -16.03 -2.05
N GLY A 173 7.26 -15.20 -1.02
CA GLY A 173 6.31 -14.10 -0.88
C GLY A 173 6.57 -12.96 -1.85
N SER A 174 5.48 -12.39 -2.36
CA SER A 174 5.51 -11.15 -3.14
C SER A 174 5.83 -9.94 -2.26
N ALA A 175 6.41 -8.89 -2.84
CA ALA A 175 6.62 -7.60 -2.17
C ALA A 175 5.30 -6.91 -1.75
N CYS A 176 4.16 -7.32 -2.24
CA CYS A 176 2.83 -6.78 -1.92
C CYS A 176 2.74 -5.24 -1.95
N LYS A 177 3.50 -4.58 -2.86
CA LYS A 177 3.68 -3.11 -2.93
C LYS A 177 2.38 -2.34 -2.79
N ARG A 178 1.35 -2.73 -3.56
CA ARG A 178 0.07 -2.00 -3.61
C ARG A 178 -0.71 -2.10 -2.29
N LEU A 179 -0.62 -3.23 -1.61
CA LEU A 179 -1.24 -3.41 -0.29
C LEU A 179 -0.48 -2.62 0.79
N HIS A 180 0.85 -2.66 0.80
CA HIS A 180 1.65 -1.83 1.71
C HIS A 180 1.43 -0.33 1.48
N MET A 181 1.22 0.10 0.23
CA MET A 181 0.88 1.48 -0.08
C MET A 181 -0.48 1.88 0.51
N ALA A 182 -1.51 1.04 0.36
CA ALA A 182 -2.81 1.28 0.99
C ALA A 182 -2.72 1.29 2.52
N LEU A 183 -1.95 0.37 3.11
CA LEU A 183 -1.72 0.34 4.55
C LEU A 183 -1.01 1.61 5.05
N ARG A 184 0.00 2.13 4.30
CA ARG A 184 0.65 3.39 4.64
C ARG A 184 -0.37 4.52 4.68
N TRP A 185 -1.20 4.68 3.65
CA TRP A 185 -2.24 5.72 3.61
C TRP A 185 -3.21 5.64 4.79
N LEU A 186 -3.59 4.44 5.20
CA LEU A 186 -4.61 4.22 6.23
C LEU A 186 -4.07 4.31 7.67
N VAL A 187 -2.81 3.92 7.90
CA VAL A 187 -2.22 3.81 9.25
C VAL A 187 -1.37 5.02 9.60
N ARG A 188 -0.48 5.46 8.69
CA ARG A 188 0.42 6.57 8.95
C ARG A 188 -0.37 7.87 9.08
N ASN A 189 -0.12 8.61 10.15
CA ASN A 189 -0.81 9.86 10.45
C ASN A 189 0.22 10.98 10.66
N ASP A 190 0.56 11.66 9.57
CA ASP A 190 1.42 12.85 9.62
C ASP A 190 0.65 14.16 9.51
N GLY A 191 -0.67 14.09 9.30
CA GLY A 191 -1.54 15.24 9.12
C GLY A 191 -1.38 15.97 7.79
N ILE A 192 -0.64 15.39 6.81
CA ILE A 192 -0.35 15.99 5.51
C ILE A 192 -0.88 15.09 4.38
N VAL A 193 -0.19 14.01 4.05
CA VAL A 193 -0.52 13.14 2.91
C VAL A 193 -1.30 11.90 3.33
N ASP A 194 -0.80 11.18 4.33
CA ASP A 194 -1.41 9.94 4.77
C ASP A 194 -2.59 10.22 5.73
N LEU A 195 -3.65 9.42 5.65
CA LEU A 195 -4.94 9.68 6.30
C LEU A 195 -4.97 9.26 7.78
N GLY A 196 -4.23 8.22 8.14
CA GLY A 196 -4.09 7.76 9.52
C GLY A 196 -5.41 7.42 10.22
N ILE A 197 -6.37 6.85 9.51
CA ILE A 197 -7.69 6.50 10.06
C ILE A 197 -7.71 5.15 10.79
N TRP A 198 -6.72 4.29 10.54
CA TRP A 198 -6.53 3.04 11.27
C TRP A 198 -5.76 3.27 12.55
N LYS A 199 -6.24 2.70 13.66
CA LYS A 199 -5.70 2.92 15.01
C LYS A 199 -5.18 1.65 15.67
N LYS A 200 -5.43 0.49 15.06
CA LYS A 200 -4.97 -0.81 15.57
C LYS A 200 -3.54 -1.17 15.17
N PHE A 201 -2.97 -0.42 14.22
CA PHE A 201 -1.58 -0.50 13.80
C PHE A 201 -0.87 0.82 14.04
N ASN A 202 0.46 0.77 14.15
CA ASN A 202 1.32 1.94 14.22
C ASN A 202 2.21 2.01 12.96
N PRO A 203 2.75 3.18 12.58
CA PRO A 203 3.65 3.28 11.44
C PRO A 203 4.88 2.37 11.53
N LYS A 204 5.38 2.09 12.74
CA LYS A 204 6.49 1.15 12.97
C LYS A 204 6.20 -0.31 12.60
N ASP A 205 4.91 -0.70 12.57
CA ASP A 205 4.49 -2.05 12.20
C ASP A 205 4.49 -2.24 10.68
N LEU A 206 4.47 -1.13 9.93
CA LEU A 206 4.37 -1.13 8.47
C LEU A 206 5.65 -1.57 7.77
N MET A 207 5.48 -1.97 6.52
CA MET A 207 6.54 -2.30 5.59
C MET A 207 6.57 -1.30 4.43
N ILE A 208 7.77 -0.97 3.95
CA ILE A 208 7.96 -0.04 2.84
C ILE A 208 7.29 -0.57 1.55
N PRO A 209 6.52 0.26 0.82
CA PRO A 209 5.95 -0.11 -0.48
C PRO A 209 7.04 -0.25 -1.55
N LEU A 210 7.61 -1.44 -1.71
CA LEU A 210 8.72 -1.70 -2.61
C LEU A 210 8.25 -1.93 -4.05
N ASP A 211 8.60 -1.01 -4.94
CA ASP A 211 8.52 -1.21 -6.39
C ASP A 211 9.92 -1.18 -7.05
N VAL A 212 9.95 -1.20 -8.39
CA VAL A 212 11.21 -1.22 -9.14
C VAL A 212 12.04 0.05 -8.95
N HIS A 213 11.38 1.20 -8.73
CA HIS A 213 12.03 2.49 -8.55
C HIS A 213 12.61 2.61 -7.14
N VAL A 214 11.80 2.37 -6.12
CA VAL A 214 12.23 2.33 -4.72
C VAL A 214 13.38 1.33 -4.54
N ALA A 215 13.27 0.14 -5.15
CA ALA A 215 14.32 -0.87 -5.08
C ALA A 215 15.63 -0.44 -5.76
N ARG A 216 15.56 0.25 -6.91
CA ARG A 216 16.75 0.78 -7.61
C ARG A 216 17.43 1.85 -6.76
N VAL A 217 16.70 2.87 -6.36
CA VAL A 217 17.23 3.96 -5.52
C VAL A 217 17.85 3.42 -4.23
N SER A 218 17.19 2.46 -3.59
CA SER A 218 17.72 1.84 -2.36
C SER A 218 19.03 1.08 -2.58
N ARG A 219 19.20 0.45 -3.77
CA ARG A 219 20.49 -0.18 -4.14
C ARG A 219 21.56 0.86 -4.45
N ASP A 220 21.23 1.91 -5.17
CA ASP A 220 22.16 3.00 -5.52
C ASP A 220 22.70 3.70 -4.26
N LEU A 221 21.84 3.86 -3.25
CA LEU A 221 22.22 4.37 -1.93
C LEU A 221 22.98 3.35 -1.05
N GLY A 222 23.00 2.07 -1.45
CA GLY A 222 23.64 1.00 -0.67
C GLY A 222 22.83 0.58 0.58
N LEU A 223 21.52 0.84 0.60
CA LEU A 223 20.63 0.39 1.67
C LEU A 223 20.33 -1.11 1.58
N ILE A 224 20.32 -1.66 0.37
CA ILE A 224 20.15 -3.08 0.08
C ILE A 224 21.08 -3.53 -1.06
N GLU A 225 21.47 -4.82 -1.04
CA GLU A 225 22.29 -5.43 -2.10
C GLU A 225 21.48 -6.45 -2.94
N ARG A 226 20.38 -6.91 -2.39
CA ARG A 226 19.56 -7.98 -2.97
C ARG A 226 18.92 -7.55 -4.30
N LYS A 227 19.04 -8.39 -5.35
CA LYS A 227 18.54 -8.08 -6.70
C LYS A 227 17.03 -8.30 -6.89
N SER A 228 16.45 -9.27 -6.18
CA SER A 228 15.01 -9.59 -6.26
C SER A 228 14.17 -8.51 -5.59
N ASN A 229 12.98 -8.24 -6.13
CA ASN A 229 11.98 -7.34 -5.52
C ASN A 229 10.85 -8.20 -4.96
N ASP A 230 11.11 -8.86 -3.85
CA ASP A 230 10.25 -9.81 -3.17
C ASP A 230 10.06 -9.43 -1.69
N ARG A 231 9.29 -10.22 -0.95
CA ARG A 231 9.04 -10.02 0.49
C ARG A 231 10.32 -9.84 1.29
N GLN A 232 11.33 -10.69 1.05
CA GLN A 232 12.59 -10.56 1.80
C GLN A 232 13.28 -9.22 1.59
N THR A 233 13.23 -8.69 0.37
CA THR A 233 13.81 -7.38 0.08
C THR A 233 13.05 -6.26 0.78
N VAL A 234 11.71 -6.36 0.86
CA VAL A 234 10.89 -5.44 1.66
C VAL A 234 11.30 -5.47 3.14
N GLU A 235 11.42 -6.67 3.72
CA GLU A 235 11.81 -6.84 5.13
C GLU A 235 13.21 -6.28 5.41
N LEU A 236 14.18 -6.57 4.54
CA LEU A 236 15.56 -6.06 4.67
C LEU A 236 15.61 -4.53 4.57
N LEU A 237 14.93 -3.96 3.56
CA LEU A 237 14.89 -2.50 3.39
C LEU A 237 14.19 -1.83 4.57
N THR A 238 13.02 -2.33 4.97
CA THR A 238 12.30 -1.75 6.12
C THR A 238 13.10 -1.84 7.40
N LYS A 239 13.79 -2.97 7.63
CA LYS A 239 14.71 -3.10 8.77
C LYS A 239 15.81 -2.03 8.74
N LYS A 240 16.36 -1.75 7.56
CA LYS A 240 17.39 -0.72 7.41
C LYS A 240 16.83 0.68 7.66
N LEU A 241 15.64 0.98 7.17
CA LEU A 241 14.99 2.27 7.42
C LEU A 241 14.59 2.46 8.89
N ARG A 242 14.27 1.38 9.62
CA ARG A 242 14.06 1.43 11.08
C ARG A 242 15.31 1.83 11.86
N GLU A 243 16.52 1.62 11.33
CA GLU A 243 17.75 2.15 11.95
C GLU A 243 17.79 3.69 11.87
N PHE A 244 17.12 4.30 10.90
CA PHE A 244 17.02 5.75 10.75
C PHE A 244 15.86 6.32 11.58
N ASP A 245 14.69 5.70 11.49
CA ASP A 245 13.52 6.03 12.30
C ASP A 245 12.75 4.75 12.66
N GLY A 246 12.82 4.37 13.94
CA GLY A 246 12.17 3.16 14.44
C GLY A 246 10.65 3.28 14.58
N GLU A 247 10.13 4.51 14.72
CA GLU A 247 8.70 4.74 14.91
C GLU A 247 7.95 4.97 13.58
N ASP A 248 8.63 5.50 12.54
CA ASP A 248 8.02 5.74 11.24
C ASP A 248 8.99 5.44 10.07
N PRO A 249 9.37 4.17 9.87
CA PRO A 249 10.30 3.80 8.80
C PRO A 249 9.71 4.00 7.39
N VAL A 250 8.39 4.02 7.26
CA VAL A 250 7.71 4.11 5.95
C VAL A 250 7.58 5.54 5.43
N LYS A 251 7.88 6.56 6.25
CA LYS A 251 7.99 7.95 5.77
C LYS A 251 9.02 8.09 4.65
N TYR A 252 10.06 7.25 4.67
CA TYR A 252 11.12 7.28 3.64
C TYR A 252 10.66 6.82 2.26
N ASP A 253 9.42 6.31 2.11
CA ASP A 253 8.82 6.07 0.78
C ASP A 253 8.73 7.37 -0.02
N PHE A 254 8.39 8.50 0.61
CA PHE A 254 8.38 9.83 -0.04
C PHE A 254 9.76 10.25 -0.55
N ALA A 255 10.82 9.90 0.16
CA ALA A 255 12.17 10.17 -0.27
C ALA A 255 12.61 9.26 -1.42
N LEU A 256 12.48 7.95 -1.24
CA LEU A 256 12.95 6.95 -2.20
C LEU A 256 12.20 7.00 -3.53
N PHE A 257 10.89 7.27 -3.49
CA PHE A 257 10.07 7.46 -4.67
C PHE A 257 10.35 8.81 -5.35
N GLY A 258 10.58 9.86 -4.57
CA GLY A 258 10.78 11.23 -5.06
C GLY A 258 12.11 11.45 -5.79
N VAL A 259 13.15 10.66 -5.52
CA VAL A 259 14.45 10.77 -6.23
C VAL A 259 14.31 10.59 -7.75
N GLU A 260 13.34 9.81 -8.20
CA GLU A 260 13.15 9.52 -9.64
C GLU A 260 12.18 10.47 -10.35
N VAL A 261 11.27 11.08 -9.63
CA VAL A 261 10.25 11.96 -10.22
C VAL A 261 10.84 13.33 -10.61
N MET A 262 12.07 13.62 -10.16
CA MET A 262 12.71 14.93 -10.32
C MET A 262 13.91 14.93 -11.29
N ASN A 263 14.23 13.81 -11.93
CA ASN A 263 15.16 13.66 -13.05
C ASN A 263 14.38 13.33 -14.33
#